data_dce2048e405c3358972750c31ee68a43
#
_entry.id   dce2048e405c3358972750c31ee68a43
#
_cell.length_a   1.000
_cell.length_b   1.000
_cell.length_c   1.000
_cell.angle_alpha   90.00
_cell.angle_beta   90.00
_cell.angle_gamma   90.00
#
_symmetry.space_group_name_H-M   'P 1'
#
loop_
_entity.id
_entity.type
_entity.pdbx_description
1 polymer ?
#
loop_
_entity_poly.entity_id
_entity_poly.type
_entity_poly.pdbx_seq_one_letter_code
_entity_poly.pdbx_strand_id
1 'polypeptide(L)'
;AKLPVLKGKCDAVTMMSYGFDPYLSSWSPYHGAVYAVLSSVAKIAAAGGDYRKIRFTFQEYFQRMTEDPIRWGQPFAALLGAYNAQMGFGLPSIGGKDSMSGTFNEEDGKEVNVPPTLVSFAVDVASEKTAISPEFKKAGNKIVVFKIEKDAYDLPVYSQITEGYGKLFEDIKAGRIVSAYAVERHGMAEAVSKMAFGNHMGVKIGHNVDPRDFFAPGWGDIVCEVPDG
;
A
#
# COMPACT_ATOMS: atom_id res chain seq x y z
N ALA A 1 -3.01 -8.62 -14.44
CA ALA A 1 -3.55 -9.41 -15.54
C ALA A 1 -2.63 -9.29 -16.77
N LYS A 2 -2.49 -10.37 -17.52
CA LYS A 2 -1.72 -10.37 -18.77
C LYS A 2 -2.50 -9.62 -19.86
N LEU A 3 -1.81 -8.77 -20.64
CA LEU A 3 -2.46 -8.05 -21.73
C LEU A 3 -2.80 -9.02 -22.88
N PRO A 4 -4.07 -9.07 -23.34
CA PRO A 4 -4.44 -9.87 -24.48
C PRO A 4 -3.90 -9.26 -25.78
N VAL A 5 -3.38 -10.10 -26.66
CA VAL A 5 -2.93 -9.70 -28.01
C VAL A 5 -3.58 -10.58 -29.08
N LEU A 6 -3.91 -10.00 -30.23
CA LEU A 6 -4.54 -10.73 -31.31
C LEU A 6 -3.59 -11.71 -32.01
N LYS A 7 -2.31 -11.38 -32.07
CA LYS A 7 -1.26 -12.21 -32.68
C LYS A 7 0.03 -12.10 -31.88
N GLY A 8 0.81 -13.20 -31.86
CA GLY A 8 2.12 -13.26 -31.17
C GLY A 8 2.01 -13.50 -29.69
N LYS A 9 3.09 -13.19 -28.95
CA LYS A 9 3.20 -13.26 -27.49
C LYS A 9 3.52 -11.88 -26.92
N CYS A 10 2.93 -11.56 -25.79
CA CYS A 10 3.21 -10.35 -25.04
C CYS A 10 3.47 -10.75 -23.59
N ASP A 11 4.55 -10.27 -22.99
CA ASP A 11 4.89 -10.48 -21.58
C ASP A 11 4.46 -9.31 -20.69
N ALA A 12 3.81 -8.30 -21.27
CA ALA A 12 3.27 -7.19 -20.50
C ALA A 12 2.06 -7.62 -19.66
N VAL A 13 2.05 -7.19 -18.40
CA VAL A 13 0.96 -7.41 -17.44
C VAL A 13 0.55 -6.08 -16.84
N THR A 14 -0.73 -5.92 -16.53
CA THR A 14 -1.21 -4.85 -15.66
C THR A 14 -1.20 -5.32 -14.23
N MET A 15 -0.65 -4.50 -13.35
CA MET A 15 -0.73 -4.63 -11.90
C MET A 15 -1.65 -3.55 -11.36
N MET A 16 -2.51 -3.91 -10.42
CA MET A 16 -3.42 -2.97 -9.75
C MET A 16 -3.40 -3.26 -8.25
N SER A 17 -3.38 -2.22 -7.46
CA SER A 17 -3.47 -2.30 -6.02
C SER A 17 -4.34 -1.18 -5.46
N TYR A 18 -4.68 -1.28 -4.19
CA TYR A 18 -5.33 -0.19 -3.47
C TYR A 18 -4.72 -0.02 -2.08
N GLY A 19 -4.87 1.19 -1.53
CA GLY A 19 -4.53 1.50 -0.15
C GLY A 19 -5.65 2.31 0.49
N PHE A 20 -6.01 1.94 1.71
CA PHE A 20 -6.96 2.63 2.58
C PHE A 20 -6.96 1.99 3.96
N ASP A 21 -7.00 2.81 5.00
CA ASP A 21 -7.26 2.37 6.37
C ASP A 21 -8.29 3.31 7.02
N PRO A 22 -9.50 2.82 7.38
CA PRO A 22 -10.57 3.64 7.91
C PRO A 22 -10.27 4.23 9.30
N TYR A 23 -9.46 3.56 10.10
CA TYR A 23 -9.12 4.03 11.45
C TYR A 23 -8.09 5.15 11.40
N LEU A 24 -7.06 4.99 10.55
CA LEU A 24 -6.07 6.03 10.32
C LEU A 24 -6.72 7.27 9.70
N SER A 25 -7.61 7.08 8.72
CA SER A 25 -8.35 8.17 8.08
C SER A 25 -9.31 8.88 9.05
N SER A 26 -9.93 8.16 9.98
CA SER A 26 -10.78 8.75 11.02
C SER A 26 -9.98 9.52 12.06
N TRP A 27 -8.75 9.07 12.36
CA TRP A 27 -7.83 9.79 13.25
C TRP A 27 -7.30 11.06 12.58
N SER A 28 -6.86 10.98 11.33
CA SER A 28 -6.37 12.10 10.54
C SER A 28 -6.59 11.83 9.05
N PRO A 29 -7.52 12.56 8.39
CA PRO A 29 -7.74 12.41 6.95
C PRO A 29 -6.47 12.67 6.12
N TYR A 30 -5.61 13.59 6.58
CA TYR A 30 -4.33 13.87 5.94
C TYR A 30 -3.39 12.66 5.96
N HIS A 31 -3.12 12.09 7.15
CA HIS A 31 -2.27 10.89 7.28
C HIS A 31 -2.92 9.68 6.60
N GLY A 32 -4.24 9.52 6.74
CA GLY A 32 -4.99 8.48 6.06
C GLY A 32 -4.75 8.47 4.56
N ALA A 33 -4.77 9.63 3.92
CA ALA A 33 -4.52 9.77 2.49
C ALA A 33 -3.03 9.56 2.12
N VAL A 34 -2.08 10.09 2.92
CA VAL A 34 -0.65 9.82 2.72
C VAL A 34 -0.37 8.32 2.71
N TYR A 35 -0.86 7.62 3.73
CA TYR A 35 -0.63 6.18 3.87
C TYR A 35 -1.48 5.32 2.93
N ALA A 36 -2.62 5.81 2.46
CA ALA A 36 -3.37 5.16 1.38
C ALA A 36 -2.55 5.12 0.09
N VAL A 37 -1.93 6.24 -0.30
CA VAL A 37 -1.03 6.29 -1.45
C VAL A 37 0.19 5.40 -1.24
N LEU A 38 0.86 5.52 -0.10
CA LEU A 38 2.02 4.68 0.23
C LEU A 38 1.71 3.19 0.18
N SER A 39 0.59 2.74 0.77
CA SER A 39 0.20 1.33 0.76
C SER A 39 -0.07 0.81 -0.64
N SER A 40 -0.71 1.61 -1.50
CA SER A 40 -0.95 1.21 -2.89
C SER A 40 0.35 1.06 -3.67
N VAL A 41 1.34 1.96 -3.44
CA VAL A 41 2.69 1.85 -4.05
C VAL A 41 3.44 0.63 -3.52
N ALA A 42 3.44 0.41 -2.20
CA ALA A 42 4.13 -0.71 -1.56
C ALA A 42 3.65 -2.07 -2.10
N LYS A 43 2.34 -2.22 -2.33
CA LYS A 43 1.75 -3.45 -2.89
C LYS A 43 2.21 -3.71 -4.34
N ILE A 44 2.31 -2.69 -5.17
CA ILE A 44 2.86 -2.83 -6.53
C ILE A 44 4.35 -3.21 -6.45
N ALA A 45 5.13 -2.53 -5.61
CA ALA A 45 6.55 -2.82 -5.44
C ALA A 45 6.77 -4.26 -4.93
N ALA A 46 6.00 -4.71 -3.93
CA ALA A 46 6.06 -6.07 -3.41
C ALA A 46 5.67 -7.14 -4.44
N ALA A 47 4.81 -6.81 -5.41
CA ALA A 47 4.43 -7.70 -6.51
C ALA A 47 5.45 -7.72 -7.67
N GLY A 48 6.55 -6.97 -7.59
CA GLY A 48 7.58 -6.89 -8.63
C GLY A 48 7.31 -5.85 -9.72
N GLY A 49 6.43 -4.87 -9.46
CA GLY A 49 6.23 -3.69 -10.30
C GLY A 49 7.31 -2.62 -10.06
N ASP A 50 7.58 -1.83 -11.09
CA ASP A 50 8.46 -0.68 -10.98
C ASP A 50 7.66 0.53 -10.48
N TYR A 51 7.78 0.87 -9.20
CA TYR A 51 7.00 1.95 -8.60
C TYR A 51 7.05 3.26 -9.42
N ARG A 52 8.14 3.55 -10.12
CA ARG A 52 8.33 4.77 -10.94
C ARG A 52 7.37 4.90 -12.11
N LYS A 53 6.70 3.81 -12.49
CA LYS A 53 5.73 3.77 -13.60
C LYS A 53 4.28 3.89 -13.14
N ILE A 54 4.03 3.88 -11.85
CA ILE A 54 2.69 3.93 -11.28
C ILE A 54 1.96 5.20 -11.71
N ARG A 55 0.66 5.06 -11.94
CA ARG A 55 -0.31 6.14 -12.05
C ARG A 55 -1.44 5.87 -11.07
N PHE A 56 -1.94 6.94 -10.44
CA PHE A 56 -3.01 6.81 -9.46
C PHE A 56 -4.36 7.21 -10.03
N THR A 57 -5.41 6.66 -9.44
CA THR A 57 -6.75 7.22 -9.42
C THR A 57 -7.29 7.15 -8.01
N PHE A 58 -8.01 8.19 -7.57
CA PHE A 58 -8.51 8.27 -6.21
C PHE A 58 -10.03 8.15 -6.18
N GLN A 59 -10.55 7.45 -5.16
CA GLN A 59 -11.97 7.41 -4.84
C GLN A 59 -12.17 8.00 -3.47
N GLU A 60 -13.03 9.00 -3.37
CA GLU A 60 -13.26 9.73 -2.14
C GLU A 60 -14.71 9.65 -1.71
N TYR A 61 -14.93 9.44 -0.39
CA TYR A 61 -16.25 9.41 0.22
C TYR A 61 -16.19 10.19 1.53
N PHE A 62 -17.05 11.20 1.64
CA PHE A 62 -17.17 12.02 2.83
C PHE A 62 -18.63 12.16 3.23
N GLN A 63 -18.88 12.53 4.48
CA GLN A 63 -20.19 12.87 4.99
C GLN A 63 -20.81 14.01 4.16
N ARG A 64 -22.12 14.17 4.27
CA ARG A 64 -22.83 15.27 3.60
C ARG A 64 -22.26 16.62 4.02
N MET A 65 -21.93 17.42 3.05
CA MET A 65 -21.47 18.80 3.28
C MET A 65 -22.65 19.68 3.75
N THR A 66 -22.35 20.55 4.69
CA THR A 66 -23.25 21.56 5.25
C THR A 66 -22.49 22.90 5.30
N GLU A 67 -23.01 23.89 6.01
CA GLU A 67 -22.30 25.14 6.27
C GLU A 67 -21.17 25.00 7.32
N ASP A 68 -21.07 23.83 7.97
CA ASP A 68 -20.02 23.55 8.94
C ASP A 68 -18.64 23.42 8.24
N PRO A 69 -17.69 24.34 8.53
CA PRO A 69 -16.37 24.31 7.90
C PRO A 69 -15.55 23.07 8.25
N ILE A 70 -15.84 22.40 9.37
CA ILE A 70 -15.14 21.16 9.77
C ILE A 70 -15.42 20.05 8.75
N ARG A 71 -16.66 19.97 8.24
CA ARG A 71 -17.03 18.98 7.21
C ARG A 71 -16.24 19.18 5.92
N TRP A 72 -16.02 20.43 5.51
CA TRP A 72 -15.21 20.78 4.35
C TRP A 72 -13.71 20.58 4.59
N GLY A 73 -13.26 20.72 5.83
CA GLY A 73 -11.87 20.47 6.22
C GLY A 73 -11.42 19.03 6.01
N GLN A 74 -12.32 18.04 6.12
CA GLN A 74 -11.98 16.62 5.96
C GLN A 74 -11.51 16.27 4.53
N PRO A 75 -12.28 16.52 3.47
CA PRO A 75 -11.82 16.27 2.10
C PRO A 75 -10.60 17.11 1.75
N PHE A 76 -10.54 18.36 2.18
CA PHE A 76 -9.38 19.20 1.94
C PHE A 76 -8.10 18.63 2.56
N ALA A 77 -8.16 18.15 3.81
CA ALA A 77 -7.03 17.51 4.48
C ALA A 77 -6.60 16.22 3.76
N ALA A 78 -7.56 15.40 3.34
CA ALA A 78 -7.27 14.18 2.57
C ALA A 78 -6.59 14.49 1.22
N LEU A 79 -7.10 15.47 0.48
CA LEU A 79 -6.47 15.92 -0.77
C LEU A 79 -5.05 16.43 -0.57
N LEU A 80 -4.80 17.20 0.49
CA LEU A 80 -3.45 17.68 0.83
C LEU A 80 -2.51 16.51 1.15
N GLY A 81 -3.01 15.48 1.87
CA GLY A 81 -2.24 14.27 2.17
C GLY A 81 -1.88 13.50 0.89
N ALA A 82 -2.86 13.29 0.01
CA ALA A 82 -2.64 12.62 -1.28
C ALA A 82 -1.68 13.43 -2.18
N TYR A 83 -1.80 14.77 -2.18
CA TYR A 83 -0.88 15.65 -2.90
C TYR A 83 0.55 15.55 -2.36
N ASN A 84 0.73 15.58 -1.03
CA ASN A 84 2.03 15.39 -0.40
C ASN A 84 2.68 14.08 -0.85
N ALA A 85 1.94 12.98 -0.82
CA ALA A 85 2.46 11.68 -1.23
C ALA A 85 2.80 11.62 -2.72
N GLN A 86 1.97 12.19 -3.59
CA GLN A 86 2.26 12.27 -5.03
C GLN A 86 3.55 13.06 -5.30
N MET A 87 3.72 14.19 -4.64
CA MET A 87 4.93 15.01 -4.77
C MET A 87 6.16 14.27 -4.23
N GLY A 88 6.02 13.59 -3.08
CA GLY A 88 7.11 12.84 -2.47
C GLY A 88 7.60 11.67 -3.34
N PHE A 89 6.69 10.96 -3.99
CA PHE A 89 7.03 9.90 -4.94
C PHE A 89 7.38 10.40 -6.35
N GLY A 90 7.02 11.62 -6.71
CA GLY A 90 7.11 12.11 -8.09
C GLY A 90 6.13 11.40 -9.05
N LEU A 91 4.98 10.95 -8.55
CA LEU A 91 4.00 10.14 -9.29
C LEU A 91 2.66 10.86 -9.41
N PRO A 92 2.09 10.98 -10.62
CA PRO A 92 0.84 11.69 -10.82
C PRO A 92 -0.39 10.80 -10.67
N SER A 93 -1.50 11.39 -10.25
CA SER A 93 -2.84 10.84 -10.49
C SER A 93 -3.36 11.22 -11.88
N ILE A 94 -4.13 10.33 -12.49
CA ILE A 94 -4.79 10.56 -13.79
C ILE A 94 -6.20 11.09 -13.63
N GLY A 95 -6.75 11.08 -12.42
CA GLY A 95 -8.08 11.51 -12.10
C GLY A 95 -8.60 10.85 -10.84
N GLY A 96 -9.90 10.93 -10.64
CA GLY A 96 -10.57 10.36 -9.48
C GLY A 96 -12.04 10.73 -9.50
N LYS A 97 -12.72 10.37 -8.41
CA LYS A 97 -14.11 10.72 -8.19
C LYS A 97 -14.35 10.89 -6.69
N ASP A 98 -15.06 11.91 -6.34
CA ASP A 98 -15.49 12.19 -4.98
C ASP A 98 -17.00 12.06 -4.81
N SER A 99 -17.42 11.80 -3.59
CA SER A 99 -18.81 11.83 -3.15
C SER A 99 -18.89 12.46 -1.76
N MET A 100 -19.73 13.48 -1.64
CA MET A 100 -19.93 14.26 -0.41
C MET A 100 -21.35 14.06 0.14
N SER A 101 -21.86 12.84 0.06
CA SER A 101 -23.23 12.49 0.47
C SER A 101 -23.30 11.24 1.37
N GLY A 102 -22.19 10.87 1.97
CA GLY A 102 -22.07 9.69 2.81
C GLY A 102 -22.66 9.86 4.23
N THR A 103 -23.88 10.34 4.32
CA THR A 103 -24.64 10.51 5.58
C THR A 103 -25.97 9.79 5.46
N PHE A 104 -26.25 8.93 6.42
CA PHE A 104 -27.54 8.32 6.62
C PHE A 104 -28.17 8.91 7.89
N ASN A 105 -29.46 9.29 7.82
CA ASN A 105 -30.22 9.77 8.96
C ASN A 105 -31.13 8.65 9.47
N GLU A 106 -30.94 8.25 10.72
CA GLU A 106 -31.84 7.32 11.40
C GLU A 106 -33.20 7.99 11.73
N GLU A 107 -34.22 7.19 11.99
CA GLU A 107 -35.59 7.70 12.32
C GLU A 107 -35.62 8.53 13.60
N ASP A 108 -34.71 8.28 14.53
CA ASP A 108 -34.50 9.04 15.76
C ASP A 108 -33.75 10.37 15.58
N GLY A 109 -33.37 10.70 14.35
CA GLY A 109 -32.61 11.90 13.98
C GLY A 109 -31.11 11.80 14.15
N LYS A 110 -30.58 10.62 14.47
CA LYS A 110 -29.15 10.40 14.55
C LYS A 110 -28.53 10.29 13.17
N GLU A 111 -27.42 10.99 12.95
CA GLU A 111 -26.62 10.88 11.73
C GLU A 111 -25.59 9.75 11.86
N VAL A 112 -25.57 8.85 10.88
CA VAL A 112 -24.49 7.88 10.67
C VAL A 112 -23.68 8.33 9.46
N ASN A 113 -22.44 8.71 9.68
CA ASN A 113 -21.55 9.23 8.65
C ASN A 113 -20.52 8.19 8.23
N VAL A 114 -20.20 8.12 6.94
CA VAL A 114 -19.02 7.37 6.49
C VAL A 114 -17.76 7.97 7.11
N PRO A 115 -16.76 7.14 7.47
CA PRO A 115 -15.48 7.68 7.86
C PRO A 115 -14.87 8.47 6.70
N PRO A 116 -14.07 9.53 6.97
CA PRO A 116 -13.33 10.24 5.92
C PRO A 116 -12.56 9.21 5.09
N THR A 117 -12.83 9.16 3.78
CA THR A 117 -12.31 8.09 2.92
C THR A 117 -11.63 8.69 1.70
N LEU A 118 -10.34 8.41 1.55
CA LEU A 118 -9.62 8.51 0.29
C LEU A 118 -8.96 7.16 0.03
N VAL A 119 -9.46 6.43 -0.95
CA VAL A 119 -8.86 5.19 -1.44
C VAL A 119 -7.92 5.54 -2.59
N SER A 120 -6.66 5.16 -2.48
CA SER A 120 -5.70 5.23 -3.57
C SER A 120 -5.71 3.93 -4.35
N PHE A 121 -5.92 4.01 -5.65
CA PHE A 121 -5.67 2.90 -6.57
C PHE A 121 -4.41 3.19 -7.36
N ALA A 122 -3.46 2.27 -7.35
CA ALA A 122 -2.23 2.33 -8.12
C ALA A 122 -2.31 1.34 -9.29
N VAL A 123 -1.90 1.79 -10.47
CA VAL A 123 -1.84 0.97 -11.69
C VAL A 123 -0.44 1.05 -12.26
N ASP A 124 0.14 -0.10 -12.62
CA ASP A 124 1.42 -0.23 -13.30
C ASP A 124 1.30 -1.18 -14.49
N VAL A 125 2.17 -0.99 -15.48
CA VAL A 125 2.40 -1.92 -16.58
C VAL A 125 3.78 -2.52 -16.42
N ALA A 126 3.81 -3.79 -16.02
CA ALA A 126 5.02 -4.54 -15.72
C ALA A 126 5.25 -5.70 -16.71
N SER A 127 6.30 -6.46 -16.52
CA SER A 127 6.54 -7.71 -17.24
C SER A 127 6.14 -8.92 -16.38
N GLU A 128 5.56 -9.95 -17.00
CA GLU A 128 5.31 -11.23 -16.31
C GLU A 128 6.60 -11.84 -15.71
N LYS A 129 7.77 -11.48 -16.23
CA LYS A 129 9.07 -11.98 -15.79
C LYS A 129 9.52 -11.38 -14.45
N THR A 130 9.00 -10.20 -14.09
CA THR A 130 9.30 -9.54 -12.81
C THR A 130 8.18 -9.73 -11.80
N ALA A 131 7.00 -10.18 -12.24
CA ALA A 131 5.88 -10.40 -11.36
C ALA A 131 6.15 -11.58 -10.43
N ILE A 132 6.06 -11.36 -9.11
CA ILE A 132 6.20 -12.39 -8.09
C ILE A 132 4.91 -12.49 -7.27
N SER A 133 4.66 -13.68 -6.74
CA SER A 133 3.55 -13.93 -5.84
C SER A 133 4.01 -13.96 -4.38
N PRO A 134 3.12 -13.66 -3.42
CA PRO A 134 3.53 -13.38 -2.04
C PRO A 134 3.86 -14.61 -1.20
N GLU A 135 3.41 -15.82 -1.58
CA GLU A 135 3.65 -17.02 -0.78
C GLU A 135 5.14 -17.39 -0.70
N PHE A 136 5.59 -17.89 0.45
CA PHE A 136 6.95 -18.40 0.62
C PHE A 136 7.26 -19.54 -0.36
N LYS A 137 8.46 -19.52 -0.94
CA LYS A 137 8.86 -20.43 -2.03
C LYS A 137 9.61 -21.65 -1.56
N LYS A 138 10.48 -21.52 -0.54
CA LYS A 138 11.37 -22.61 -0.13
C LYS A 138 11.73 -22.55 1.35
N ALA A 139 11.62 -23.69 2.02
CA ALA A 139 12.11 -23.84 3.39
C ALA A 139 13.64 -23.61 3.46
N GLY A 140 14.10 -22.92 4.49
CA GLY A 140 15.50 -22.53 4.67
C GLY A 140 15.83 -21.12 4.16
N ASN A 141 15.03 -20.54 3.30
CA ASN A 141 15.18 -19.15 2.88
C ASN A 141 15.07 -18.19 4.08
N LYS A 142 15.74 -17.05 3.98
CA LYS A 142 15.70 -15.99 5.00
C LYS A 142 14.55 -15.04 4.76
N ILE A 143 13.99 -14.52 5.84
CA ILE A 143 12.98 -13.47 5.80
C ILE A 143 13.66 -12.18 6.26
N VAL A 144 13.58 -11.16 5.42
CA VAL A 144 14.08 -9.81 5.70
C VAL A 144 12.94 -8.81 5.59
N VAL A 145 13.06 -7.70 6.31
CA VAL A 145 12.04 -6.64 6.28
C VAL A 145 12.71 -5.34 5.86
N PHE A 146 12.21 -4.75 4.78
CA PHE A 146 12.45 -3.36 4.48
C PHE A 146 11.50 -2.52 5.34
N LYS A 147 12.04 -1.72 6.24
CA LYS A 147 11.26 -0.78 7.07
C LYS A 147 11.40 0.62 6.53
N ILE A 148 10.29 1.34 6.44
CA ILE A 148 10.29 2.75 6.09
C ILE A 148 10.73 3.61 7.28
N GLU A 149 11.40 4.72 6.97
CA GLU A 149 11.65 5.78 7.94
C GLU A 149 10.49 6.78 7.96
N LYS A 150 10.28 7.38 9.13
CA LYS A 150 9.26 8.41 9.37
C LYS A 150 9.93 9.63 10.00
N ASP A 151 9.39 10.80 9.69
CA ASP A 151 9.80 12.04 10.32
C ASP A 151 9.13 12.25 11.70
N ALA A 152 9.39 13.41 12.31
CA ALA A 152 8.83 13.77 13.63
C ALA A 152 7.30 13.97 13.63
N TYR A 153 6.66 13.97 12.46
CA TYR A 153 5.21 14.11 12.28
C TYR A 153 4.56 12.80 11.81
N ASP A 154 5.26 11.68 11.95
CA ASP A 154 4.83 10.37 11.45
C ASP A 154 4.60 10.34 9.93
N LEU A 155 5.25 11.21 9.16
CA LEU A 155 5.18 11.22 7.71
C LEU A 155 6.33 10.40 7.11
N PRO A 156 6.09 9.71 5.96
CA PRO A 156 7.10 8.89 5.31
C PRO A 156 8.30 9.72 4.81
N VAL A 157 9.52 9.23 5.02
CA VAL A 157 10.74 9.79 4.42
C VAL A 157 10.87 9.28 2.98
N TYR A 158 10.30 10.01 2.02
CA TYR A 158 10.16 9.57 0.64
C TYR A 158 11.50 9.26 -0.06
N SER A 159 12.58 9.98 0.27
CA SER A 159 13.91 9.70 -0.31
C SER A 159 14.39 8.29 0.04
N GLN A 160 14.24 7.87 1.29
CA GLN A 160 14.60 6.51 1.74
C GLN A 160 13.70 5.45 1.08
N ILE A 161 12.40 5.72 0.98
CA ILE A 161 11.43 4.78 0.40
C ILE A 161 11.68 4.59 -1.09
N THR A 162 11.88 5.66 -1.84
CA THR A 162 12.10 5.61 -3.30
C THR A 162 13.41 4.90 -3.64
N GLU A 163 14.48 5.13 -2.89
CA GLU A 163 15.73 4.38 -3.02
C GLU A 163 15.51 2.90 -2.71
N GLY A 164 14.85 2.59 -1.57
CA GLY A 164 14.59 1.22 -1.14
C GLY A 164 13.70 0.44 -2.10
N TYR A 165 12.60 1.03 -2.59
CA TYR A 165 11.72 0.38 -3.55
C TYR A 165 12.37 0.22 -4.93
N GLY A 166 13.24 1.16 -5.33
CA GLY A 166 14.06 1.01 -6.53
C GLY A 166 15.00 -0.19 -6.43
N LYS A 167 15.69 -0.33 -5.29
CA LYS A 167 16.56 -1.48 -5.02
C LYS A 167 15.77 -2.79 -4.93
N LEU A 168 14.60 -2.78 -4.26
CA LEU A 168 13.71 -3.93 -4.18
C LEU A 168 13.34 -4.46 -5.58
N PHE A 169 12.97 -3.56 -6.49
CA PHE A 169 12.64 -3.92 -7.88
C PHE A 169 13.84 -4.60 -8.59
N GLU A 170 15.06 -4.05 -8.47
CA GLU A 170 16.25 -4.64 -9.07
C GLU A 170 16.63 -5.99 -8.41
N ASP A 171 16.39 -6.16 -7.11
CA ASP A 171 16.62 -7.41 -6.39
C ASP A 171 15.63 -8.51 -6.80
N ILE A 172 14.35 -8.15 -6.99
CA ILE A 172 13.32 -9.07 -7.53
C ILE A 172 13.68 -9.48 -8.96
N LYS A 173 13.99 -8.52 -9.82
CA LYS A 173 14.41 -8.77 -11.21
C LYS A 173 15.62 -9.66 -11.35
N ALA A 174 16.54 -9.58 -10.40
CA ALA A 174 17.74 -10.42 -10.34
C ALA A 174 17.52 -11.76 -9.64
N GLY A 175 16.32 -12.06 -9.14
CA GLY A 175 16.00 -13.28 -8.41
C GLY A 175 16.60 -13.35 -6.99
N ARG A 176 17.10 -12.23 -6.45
CA ARG A 176 17.57 -12.14 -5.06
C ARG A 176 16.44 -12.04 -4.04
N ILE A 177 15.28 -11.61 -4.47
CA ILE A 177 14.03 -11.66 -3.72
C ILE A 177 13.04 -12.48 -4.54
N VAL A 178 12.47 -13.52 -3.94
CA VAL A 178 11.61 -14.50 -4.64
C VAL A 178 10.15 -14.42 -4.25
N SER A 179 9.86 -13.82 -3.11
CA SER A 179 8.51 -13.42 -2.71
C SER A 179 8.55 -12.18 -1.82
N ALA A 180 7.48 -11.40 -1.82
CA ALA A 180 7.37 -10.23 -0.96
C ALA A 180 5.91 -9.91 -0.65
N TYR A 181 5.68 -9.23 0.49
CA TYR A 181 4.36 -8.81 0.94
C TYR A 181 4.44 -7.43 1.60
N ALA A 182 3.57 -6.50 1.19
CA ALA A 182 3.47 -5.19 1.80
C ALA A 182 2.75 -5.28 3.16
N VAL A 183 3.39 -4.74 4.19
CA VAL A 183 2.85 -4.71 5.55
C VAL A 183 1.77 -3.62 5.64
N GLU A 184 0.73 -3.91 6.40
CA GLU A 184 -0.37 -2.99 6.64
C GLU A 184 -0.68 -2.89 8.15
N ARG A 185 -1.94 -2.73 8.49
CA ARG A 185 -2.42 -2.44 9.84
C ARG A 185 -2.06 -3.47 10.90
N HIS A 186 -2.06 -4.76 10.56
CA HIS A 186 -1.81 -5.84 11.52
C HIS A 186 -0.33 -6.28 11.56
N GLY A 187 0.55 -5.46 11.01
CA GLY A 187 1.99 -5.59 11.14
C GLY A 187 2.58 -6.76 10.35
N MET A 188 3.83 -7.05 10.68
CA MET A 188 4.57 -8.17 10.12
C MET A 188 3.91 -9.53 10.40
N ALA A 189 3.17 -9.63 11.51
CA ALA A 189 2.44 -10.86 11.87
C ALA A 189 1.43 -11.27 10.80
N GLU A 190 0.64 -10.32 10.29
CA GLU A 190 -0.29 -10.57 9.19
C GLU A 190 0.45 -10.93 7.90
N ALA A 191 1.48 -10.15 7.54
CA ALA A 191 2.25 -10.36 6.32
C ALA A 191 2.86 -11.77 6.27
N VAL A 192 3.59 -12.14 7.31
CA VAL A 192 4.25 -13.45 7.43
C VAL A 192 3.22 -14.60 7.43
N SER A 193 2.09 -14.44 8.12
CA SER A 193 1.03 -15.45 8.14
C SER A 193 0.44 -15.68 6.74
N LYS A 194 0.13 -14.61 6.02
CA LYS A 194 -0.40 -14.70 4.65
C LYS A 194 0.61 -15.30 3.67
N MET A 195 1.89 -14.96 3.81
CA MET A 195 2.96 -15.57 3.01
C MET A 195 3.12 -17.08 3.30
N ALA A 196 2.86 -17.50 4.55
CA ALA A 196 2.95 -18.88 4.97
C ALA A 196 1.81 -19.76 4.43
N PHE A 197 0.60 -19.22 4.25
CA PHE A 197 -0.60 -20.01 3.88
C PHE A 197 -0.51 -20.62 2.48
N GLY A 198 0.05 -19.90 1.50
CA GLY A 198 0.00 -20.33 0.09
C GLY A 198 0.65 -21.68 -0.18
N ASN A 199 1.84 -21.91 0.38
CA ASN A 199 2.60 -23.16 0.22
C ASN A 199 2.72 -23.97 1.53
N HIS A 200 1.89 -23.66 2.53
CA HIS A 200 1.87 -24.35 3.84
C HIS A 200 3.24 -24.39 4.53
N MET A 201 3.99 -23.29 4.45
CA MET A 201 5.32 -23.20 5.07
C MET A 201 5.24 -22.52 6.43
N GLY A 202 5.92 -23.11 7.42
CA GLY A 202 6.09 -22.50 8.73
C GLY A 202 7.21 -21.45 8.72
N VAL A 203 7.16 -20.56 9.72
CA VAL A 203 8.17 -19.52 9.93
C VAL A 203 8.76 -19.63 11.32
N LYS A 204 10.08 -19.52 11.42
CA LYS A 204 10.79 -19.40 12.70
C LYS A 204 11.14 -17.94 12.93
N ILE A 205 10.50 -17.35 13.94
CA ILE A 205 10.79 -15.97 14.36
C ILE A 205 11.96 -15.98 15.33
N GLY A 206 12.96 -15.12 15.10
CA GLY A 206 14.13 -14.99 15.96
C GLY A 206 13.76 -14.37 17.32
N HIS A 207 14.52 -14.72 18.35
CA HIS A 207 14.32 -14.19 19.72
C HIS A 207 14.58 -12.67 19.84
N ASN A 208 15.22 -12.07 18.83
CA ASN A 208 15.53 -10.64 18.77
C ASN A 208 14.39 -9.78 18.19
N VAL A 209 13.29 -10.39 17.78
CA VAL A 209 12.12 -9.67 17.29
C VAL A 209 11.23 -9.30 18.47
N ASP A 210 11.06 -8.00 18.74
CA ASP A 210 10.12 -7.53 19.76
C ASP A 210 8.68 -7.86 19.31
N PRO A 211 7.89 -8.58 20.13
CA PRO A 211 6.51 -8.86 19.80
C PRO A 211 5.67 -7.61 19.52
N ARG A 212 5.95 -6.50 20.18
CA ARG A 212 5.23 -5.22 19.94
C ARG A 212 5.48 -4.73 18.52
N ASP A 213 6.73 -4.76 18.05
CA ASP A 213 7.07 -4.36 16.68
C ASP A 213 6.51 -5.34 15.64
N PHE A 214 6.42 -6.62 16.01
CA PHE A 214 5.91 -7.65 15.11
C PHE A 214 4.41 -7.49 14.80
N PHE A 215 3.62 -7.01 15.76
CA PHE A 215 2.19 -6.74 15.62
C PHE A 215 1.86 -5.27 15.35
N ALA A 216 2.84 -4.38 15.40
CA ALA A 216 2.63 -2.96 15.14
C ALA A 216 2.28 -2.70 13.67
N PRO A 217 1.40 -1.73 13.37
CA PRO A 217 1.15 -1.30 12.01
C PRO A 217 2.44 -0.88 11.29
N GLY A 218 2.58 -1.30 10.02
CA GLY A 218 3.79 -1.06 9.24
C GLY A 218 3.47 -0.67 7.79
N TRP A 219 2.53 0.25 7.57
CA TRP A 219 2.22 0.69 6.20
C TRP A 219 3.47 1.19 5.47
N GLY A 220 3.75 0.59 4.33
CA GLY A 220 4.93 0.87 3.51
C GLY A 220 6.12 -0.05 3.79
N ASP A 221 6.15 -0.76 4.92
CA ASP A 221 7.12 -1.83 5.15
C ASP A 221 6.87 -3.00 4.19
N ILE A 222 7.91 -3.71 3.82
CA ILE A 222 7.80 -4.89 2.94
C ILE A 222 8.58 -6.06 3.53
N VAL A 223 7.88 -7.18 3.74
CA VAL A 223 8.48 -8.47 4.10
C VAL A 223 8.93 -9.16 2.82
N CYS A 224 10.17 -9.61 2.78
CA CYS A 224 10.77 -10.26 1.62
C CYS A 224 11.36 -11.62 1.97
N GLU A 225 11.21 -12.59 1.07
CA GLU A 225 11.92 -13.86 1.12
C GLU A 225 13.17 -13.80 0.23
N VAL A 226 14.32 -14.10 0.84
CA VAL A 226 15.64 -14.09 0.20
C VAL A 226 16.18 -15.52 0.18
N PRO A 227 16.55 -16.08 -0.98
CA PRO A 227 17.17 -17.40 -1.06
C PRO A 227 18.42 -17.45 -0.20
N ASP A 228 18.57 -18.56 0.56
CA ASP A 228 19.84 -18.89 1.20
C ASP A 228 20.75 -19.42 0.09
N GLY A 229 21.83 -18.67 -0.23
CA GLY A 229 22.72 -18.87 -1.38
C GLY A 229 23.50 -20.18 -1.32
#